data_9a9fe59437b330a43816de54f25e2602
#
_entry.id   9a9fe59437b330a43816de54f25e2602
#
_cell.length_a   1.000
_cell.length_b   1.000
_cell.length_c   1.000
_cell.angle_alpha   90.00
_cell.angle_beta   90.00
_cell.angle_gamma   90.00
#
_symmetry.space_group_name_H-M   'P 1'
#
loop_
_entity.id
_entity.type
_entity.pdbx_description
1 polymer ?
#
loop_
_entity_poly.entity_id
_entity_poly.type
_entity_poly.pdbx_seq_one_letter_code
_entity_poly.pdbx_strand_id
1 'polypeptide(L)'
;MNALTPEEMRAADQRAVDDVGIPPIILMESAGRAVAELARDFVEQLEGDPIRIAVVAGPGNNGGDALVAARYLMQLGYEPDIYVAAKLDDCNELCRTQLEIMESLGASISFLREQSPEFFRSGLRAAALIIDGLLGTGSSGPLREAYRTWVNEINIAAREVIAVDIPTGIDPSTGMVPGPAVSAAATVTMAAPKVGMLLYPAASYVGELWVAHIGIPPAILADV
;
A
#
# COMPACT_ATOMS: atom_id res chain seq x y z
N MET A 1 8.28 7.29 -19.27
CA MET A 1 7.24 7.86 -18.38
C MET A 1 7.95 8.82 -17.45
N ASN A 2 7.43 10.04 -17.27
CA ASN A 2 8.02 11.02 -16.37
C ASN A 2 7.64 10.69 -14.92
N ALA A 3 8.52 11.01 -13.97
CA ALA A 3 8.14 11.00 -12.57
C ALA A 3 7.36 12.27 -12.24
N LEU A 4 6.36 12.17 -11.37
CA LEU A 4 5.49 13.26 -10.96
C LEU A 4 5.72 13.62 -9.48
N THR A 5 5.51 14.88 -9.15
CA THR A 5 5.38 15.29 -7.75
C THR A 5 4.05 14.80 -7.16
N PRO A 6 3.91 14.71 -5.84
CA PRO A 6 2.63 14.38 -5.22
C PRO A 6 1.50 15.36 -5.57
N GLU A 7 1.83 16.62 -5.84
CA GLU A 7 0.90 17.66 -6.27
C GLU A 7 0.38 17.38 -7.69
N GLU A 8 1.29 17.09 -8.62
CA GLU A 8 0.96 16.71 -10.00
C GLU A 8 0.14 15.42 -10.03
N MET A 9 0.51 14.43 -9.21
CA MET A 9 -0.26 13.19 -9.13
C MET A 9 -1.69 13.43 -8.61
N ARG A 10 -1.86 14.24 -7.57
CA ARG A 10 -3.20 14.62 -7.08
C ARG A 10 -4.01 15.39 -8.13
N ALA A 11 -3.35 16.27 -8.89
CA ALA A 11 -4.00 16.99 -10.00
C ALA A 11 -4.47 16.02 -11.08
N ALA A 12 -3.66 15.01 -11.42
CA ALA A 12 -4.03 13.98 -12.40
C ALA A 12 -5.22 13.14 -11.91
N ASP A 13 -5.22 12.71 -10.65
CA ASP A 13 -6.34 11.98 -10.03
C ASP A 13 -7.63 12.82 -10.08
N GLN A 14 -7.55 14.10 -9.69
CA GLN A 14 -8.71 15.01 -9.69
C GLN A 14 -9.25 15.21 -11.10
N ARG A 15 -8.38 15.42 -12.09
CA ARG A 15 -8.80 15.55 -13.50
C ARG A 15 -9.40 14.26 -14.06
N ALA A 16 -8.90 13.10 -13.66
CA ALA A 16 -9.51 11.83 -14.04
C ALA A 16 -10.96 11.72 -13.54
N VAL A 17 -11.24 12.26 -12.35
CA VAL A 17 -12.59 12.32 -11.78
C VAL A 17 -13.44 13.39 -12.43
N ASP A 18 -12.97 14.63 -12.49
CA ASP A 18 -13.77 15.80 -12.87
C ASP A 18 -13.96 15.92 -14.39
N ASP A 19 -12.91 15.69 -15.18
CA ASP A 19 -12.94 15.90 -16.63
C ASP A 19 -13.40 14.64 -17.38
N VAL A 20 -13.07 13.45 -16.86
CA VAL A 20 -13.36 12.15 -17.50
C VAL A 20 -14.54 11.44 -16.85
N GLY A 21 -14.82 11.72 -15.58
CA GLY A 21 -15.90 11.09 -14.82
C GLY A 21 -15.55 9.70 -14.29
N ILE A 22 -14.26 9.39 -14.08
CA ILE A 22 -13.84 8.10 -13.51
C ILE A 22 -14.02 8.17 -11.98
N PRO A 23 -14.94 7.38 -11.40
CA PRO A 23 -15.11 7.38 -9.95
C PRO A 23 -13.83 6.92 -9.21
N PRO A 24 -13.46 7.55 -8.07
CA PRO A 24 -12.25 7.19 -7.32
C PRO A 24 -12.18 5.72 -6.94
N ILE A 25 -13.32 5.07 -6.68
CA ILE A 25 -13.39 3.64 -6.35
C ILE A 25 -12.90 2.76 -7.51
N ILE A 26 -13.05 3.19 -8.78
CA ILE A 26 -12.55 2.44 -9.94
C ILE A 26 -11.02 2.55 -10.03
N LEU A 27 -10.46 3.72 -9.73
CA LEU A 27 -9.01 3.89 -9.65
C LEU A 27 -8.41 3.00 -8.55
N MET A 28 -9.03 2.99 -7.36
CA MET A 28 -8.66 2.14 -6.23
C MET A 28 -8.76 0.64 -6.58
N GLU A 29 -9.82 0.23 -7.25
CA GLU A 29 -9.99 -1.16 -7.71
C GLU A 29 -8.86 -1.59 -8.65
N SER A 30 -8.48 -0.71 -9.58
CA SER A 30 -7.38 -0.97 -10.52
C SER A 30 -6.02 -1.01 -9.81
N ALA A 31 -5.81 -0.13 -8.83
CA ALA A 31 -4.60 -0.07 -8.02
C ALA A 31 -4.39 -1.35 -7.21
N GLY A 32 -5.39 -1.72 -6.43
CA GLY A 32 -5.30 -2.92 -5.58
C GLY A 32 -5.18 -4.21 -6.39
N ARG A 33 -5.86 -4.29 -7.55
CA ARG A 33 -5.70 -5.41 -8.46
C ARG A 33 -4.25 -5.56 -8.93
N ALA A 34 -3.59 -4.47 -9.34
CA ALA A 34 -2.20 -4.50 -9.78
C ALA A 34 -1.24 -4.97 -8.65
N VAL A 35 -1.51 -4.52 -7.41
CA VAL A 35 -0.76 -5.01 -6.23
C VAL A 35 -0.96 -6.50 -6.03
N ALA A 36 -2.19 -7.00 -6.15
CA ALA A 36 -2.48 -8.43 -5.99
C ALA A 36 -1.83 -9.30 -7.08
N GLU A 37 -1.78 -8.81 -8.32
CA GLU A 37 -1.12 -9.48 -9.44
C GLU A 37 0.38 -9.66 -9.17
N LEU A 38 1.07 -8.59 -8.73
CA LEU A 38 2.48 -8.70 -8.34
C LEU A 38 2.69 -9.59 -7.11
N ALA A 39 1.82 -9.46 -6.09
CA ALA A 39 1.89 -10.28 -4.88
C ALA A 39 1.74 -11.77 -5.21
N ARG A 40 0.81 -12.14 -6.12
CA ARG A 40 0.67 -13.49 -6.63
C ARG A 40 1.98 -13.97 -7.27
N ASP A 41 2.57 -13.18 -8.17
CA ASP A 41 3.81 -13.55 -8.88
C ASP A 41 4.99 -13.76 -7.91
N PHE A 42 5.01 -13.02 -6.78
CA PHE A 42 5.98 -13.23 -5.70
C PHE A 42 5.72 -14.55 -4.95
N VAL A 43 4.49 -14.80 -4.53
CA VAL A 43 4.20 -15.99 -3.70
C VAL A 43 4.25 -17.29 -4.51
N GLU A 44 3.96 -17.26 -5.81
CA GLU A 44 4.10 -18.43 -6.70
C GLU A 44 5.55 -18.91 -6.84
N GLN A 45 6.53 -18.07 -6.50
CA GLN A 45 7.94 -18.44 -6.48
C GLN A 45 8.41 -18.99 -5.14
N LEU A 46 7.57 -18.91 -4.11
CA LEU A 46 7.89 -19.40 -2.77
C LEU A 46 7.50 -20.87 -2.61
N GLU A 47 8.31 -21.60 -1.85
CA GLU A 47 7.98 -22.96 -1.43
C GLU A 47 7.23 -22.94 -0.10
N GLY A 48 6.19 -23.73 0.03
CA GLY A 48 5.42 -23.89 1.27
C GLY A 48 3.92 -23.92 1.02
N ASP A 49 3.21 -24.60 1.94
CA ASP A 49 1.74 -24.68 1.94
C ASP A 49 1.27 -24.81 3.40
N PRO A 50 0.40 -23.92 3.91
CA PRO A 50 -0.13 -22.72 3.24
C PRO A 50 0.85 -21.53 3.23
N ILE A 51 0.82 -20.73 2.15
CA ILE A 51 1.54 -19.46 2.07
C ILE A 51 0.69 -18.38 2.77
N ARG A 52 1.22 -17.80 3.83
CA ARG A 52 0.56 -16.71 4.57
C ARG A 52 0.99 -15.35 4.04
N ILE A 53 0.04 -14.45 3.87
CA ILE A 53 0.25 -13.07 3.43
C ILE A 53 -0.28 -12.14 4.51
N ALA A 54 0.54 -11.18 4.96
CA ALA A 54 0.10 -10.14 5.86
C ALA A 54 -0.18 -8.85 5.07
N VAL A 55 -1.37 -8.27 5.24
CA VAL A 55 -1.74 -6.99 4.62
C VAL A 55 -1.86 -5.94 5.71
N VAL A 56 -1.06 -4.89 5.64
CA VAL A 56 -1.04 -3.81 6.64
C VAL A 56 -1.64 -2.56 6.03
N ALA A 57 -2.88 -2.25 6.40
CA ALA A 57 -3.67 -1.17 5.82
C ALA A 57 -3.74 0.05 6.74
N GLY A 58 -3.47 1.23 6.19
CA GLY A 58 -3.70 2.52 6.82
C GLY A 58 -5.13 3.03 6.64
N PRO A 59 -5.47 4.22 7.18
CA PRO A 59 -6.82 4.77 7.13
C PRO A 59 -7.19 5.47 5.82
N GLY A 60 -6.22 5.68 4.94
CA GLY A 60 -6.39 6.44 3.68
C GLY A 60 -6.59 5.55 2.46
N ASN A 61 -6.46 6.17 1.28
CA ASN A 61 -6.59 5.47 0.00
C ASN A 61 -5.58 4.33 -0.14
N ASN A 62 -4.35 4.52 0.33
CA ASN A 62 -3.32 3.48 0.30
C ASN A 62 -3.73 2.21 1.04
N GLY A 63 -4.40 2.37 2.20
CA GLY A 63 -5.01 1.25 2.92
C GLY A 63 -6.17 0.63 2.15
N GLY A 64 -6.99 1.45 1.48
CA GLY A 64 -8.04 0.97 0.60
C GLY A 64 -7.50 0.13 -0.56
N ASP A 65 -6.43 0.57 -1.22
CA ASP A 65 -5.76 -0.17 -2.29
C ASP A 65 -5.23 -1.53 -1.79
N ALA A 66 -4.63 -1.54 -0.58
CA ALA A 66 -4.15 -2.78 0.05
C ALA A 66 -5.30 -3.75 0.40
N LEU A 67 -6.45 -3.23 0.85
CA LEU A 67 -7.64 -4.05 1.13
C LEU A 67 -8.25 -4.63 -0.15
N VAL A 68 -8.27 -3.85 -1.25
CA VAL A 68 -8.63 -4.38 -2.58
C VAL A 68 -7.68 -5.49 -2.99
N ALA A 69 -6.36 -5.30 -2.80
CA ALA A 69 -5.37 -6.34 -3.08
C ALA A 69 -5.63 -7.62 -2.26
N ALA A 70 -5.92 -7.48 -0.97
CA ALA A 70 -6.30 -8.61 -0.11
C ALA A 70 -7.52 -9.36 -0.66
N ARG A 71 -8.54 -8.65 -1.13
CA ARG A 71 -9.73 -9.23 -1.72
C ARG A 71 -9.44 -10.04 -2.99
N TYR A 72 -8.59 -9.52 -3.87
CA TYR A 72 -8.16 -10.26 -5.06
C TYR A 72 -7.34 -11.51 -4.70
N LEU A 73 -6.47 -11.41 -3.69
CA LEU A 73 -5.72 -12.57 -3.18
C LEU A 73 -6.67 -13.65 -2.62
N MET A 74 -7.75 -13.26 -1.92
CA MET A 74 -8.78 -14.23 -1.49
C MET A 74 -9.45 -14.94 -2.68
N GLN A 75 -9.71 -14.23 -3.78
CA GLN A 75 -10.26 -14.86 -5.00
C GLN A 75 -9.29 -15.86 -5.63
N LEU A 76 -7.98 -15.69 -5.41
CA LEU A 76 -6.93 -16.62 -5.87
C LEU A 76 -6.72 -17.79 -4.89
N GLY A 77 -7.47 -17.86 -3.80
CA GLY A 77 -7.43 -18.93 -2.80
C GLY A 77 -6.47 -18.71 -1.64
N TYR A 78 -5.86 -17.52 -1.51
CA TYR A 78 -5.08 -17.15 -0.32
C TYR A 78 -5.98 -16.65 0.81
N GLU A 79 -5.51 -16.78 2.04
CA GLU A 79 -6.19 -16.26 3.25
C GLU A 79 -5.29 -15.19 3.90
N PRO A 80 -5.33 -13.93 3.43
CA PRO A 80 -4.49 -12.88 3.98
C PRO A 80 -4.93 -12.49 5.40
N ASP A 81 -3.96 -12.34 6.31
CA ASP A 81 -4.15 -11.72 7.62
C ASP A 81 -4.13 -10.20 7.46
N ILE A 82 -5.22 -9.51 7.79
CA ILE A 82 -5.37 -8.07 7.60
C ILE A 82 -5.15 -7.34 8.93
N TYR A 83 -4.22 -6.39 8.93
CA TYR A 83 -3.88 -5.53 10.05
C TYR A 83 -4.21 -4.08 9.72
N VAL A 84 -5.18 -3.49 10.41
CA VAL A 84 -5.62 -2.11 10.19
C VAL A 84 -4.99 -1.17 11.21
N ALA A 85 -4.21 -0.21 10.74
CA ALA A 85 -3.44 0.74 11.56
C ALA A 85 -4.27 1.94 12.05
N ALA A 86 -5.59 1.82 12.11
CA ALA A 86 -6.51 2.87 12.49
C ALA A 86 -7.72 2.28 13.23
N LYS A 87 -8.59 3.13 13.77
CA LYS A 87 -9.96 2.73 14.10
C LYS A 87 -10.82 2.87 12.85
N LEU A 88 -11.93 2.17 12.80
CA LEU A 88 -12.87 2.24 11.67
C LEU A 88 -13.34 3.67 11.40
N ASP A 89 -13.62 4.44 12.45
CA ASP A 89 -14.09 5.84 12.37
C ASP A 89 -13.01 6.80 11.84
N ASP A 90 -11.73 6.45 11.96
CA ASP A 90 -10.61 7.24 11.45
C ASP A 90 -10.34 6.97 9.94
N CYS A 91 -10.97 5.94 9.36
CA CYS A 91 -10.82 5.59 7.95
C CYS A 91 -11.63 6.54 7.06
N ASN A 92 -11.04 6.92 5.90
CA ASN A 92 -11.80 7.65 4.89
C ASN A 92 -12.89 6.75 4.27
N GLU A 93 -13.80 7.35 3.52
CA GLU A 93 -14.98 6.67 2.96
C GLU A 93 -14.61 5.47 2.09
N LEU A 94 -13.61 5.62 1.21
CA LEU A 94 -13.19 4.54 0.31
C LEU A 94 -12.55 3.37 1.07
N CYS A 95 -11.66 3.65 2.03
CA CYS A 95 -11.05 2.63 2.86
C CYS A 95 -12.09 1.90 3.71
N ARG A 96 -13.06 2.66 4.28
CA ARG A 96 -14.17 2.08 5.06
C ARG A 96 -15.02 1.15 4.21
N THR A 97 -15.38 1.57 2.99
CA THR A 97 -16.12 0.72 2.03
C THR A 97 -15.39 -0.61 1.79
N GLN A 98 -14.05 -0.57 1.60
CA GLN A 98 -13.29 -1.81 1.40
C GLN A 98 -13.25 -2.67 2.67
N LEU A 99 -13.15 -2.07 3.86
CA LEU A 99 -13.23 -2.81 5.14
C LEU A 99 -14.57 -3.53 5.29
N GLU A 100 -15.68 -2.84 5.02
CA GLU A 100 -17.03 -3.43 5.07
C GLU A 100 -17.18 -4.60 4.09
N ILE A 101 -16.61 -4.48 2.90
CA ILE A 101 -16.57 -5.59 1.92
C ILE A 101 -15.76 -6.76 2.49
N MET A 102 -14.58 -6.51 3.07
CA MET A 102 -13.72 -7.55 3.62
C MET A 102 -14.37 -8.26 4.81
N GLU A 103 -15.04 -7.51 5.70
CA GLU A 103 -15.85 -8.08 6.80
C GLU A 103 -16.96 -8.98 6.26
N SER A 104 -17.68 -8.52 5.22
CA SER A 104 -18.76 -9.29 4.59
C SER A 104 -18.28 -10.58 3.94
N LEU A 105 -17.03 -10.61 3.50
CA LEU A 105 -16.37 -11.81 2.96
C LEU A 105 -15.80 -12.75 4.04
N GLY A 106 -15.91 -12.36 5.32
CA GLY A 106 -15.39 -13.15 6.44
C GLY A 106 -13.87 -13.12 6.60
N ALA A 107 -13.20 -12.07 6.08
CA ALA A 107 -11.77 -11.93 6.20
C ALA A 107 -11.31 -11.76 7.67
N SER A 108 -10.09 -12.23 7.96
CA SER A 108 -9.47 -12.05 9.27
C SER A 108 -8.92 -10.63 9.41
N ILE A 109 -9.62 -9.75 10.12
CA ILE A 109 -9.25 -8.34 10.31
C ILE A 109 -8.88 -8.09 11.78
N SER A 110 -7.72 -7.47 11.99
CA SER A 110 -7.23 -7.07 13.30
C SER A 110 -6.89 -5.58 13.34
N PHE A 111 -7.53 -4.83 14.23
CA PHE A 111 -7.23 -3.40 14.43
C PHE A 111 -6.01 -3.27 15.35
N LEU A 112 -4.89 -2.75 14.83
CA LEU A 112 -3.61 -2.71 15.53
C LEU A 112 -3.60 -1.90 16.82
N ARG A 113 -4.50 -0.91 16.94
CA ARG A 113 -4.65 -0.11 18.16
C ARG A 113 -5.28 -0.90 19.33
N GLU A 114 -5.86 -2.05 19.04
CA GLU A 114 -6.52 -2.93 19.99
C GLU A 114 -5.67 -4.16 20.32
N GLN A 115 -4.53 -4.31 19.64
CA GLN A 115 -3.64 -5.47 19.74
C GLN A 115 -2.32 -5.09 20.41
N SER A 116 -1.66 -6.09 21.01
CA SER A 116 -0.29 -5.91 21.50
C SER A 116 0.71 -5.88 20.34
N PRO A 117 1.87 -5.19 20.50
CA PRO A 117 2.94 -5.23 19.50
C PRO A 117 3.44 -6.67 19.22
N GLU A 118 3.40 -7.55 20.23
CA GLU A 118 3.81 -8.96 20.12
C GLU A 118 2.87 -9.75 19.20
N PHE A 119 1.55 -9.47 19.26
CA PHE A 119 0.57 -10.08 18.38
C PHE A 119 0.89 -9.73 16.91
N PHE A 120 1.06 -8.44 16.63
CA PHE A 120 1.40 -7.97 15.28
C PHE A 120 2.72 -8.56 14.78
N ARG A 121 3.77 -8.48 15.60
CA ARG A 121 5.10 -9.08 15.30
C ARG A 121 5.00 -10.56 14.98
N SER A 122 4.21 -11.31 15.75
CA SER A 122 4.03 -12.76 15.55
C SER A 122 3.36 -13.04 14.19
N GLY A 123 2.33 -12.27 13.83
CA GLY A 123 1.65 -12.40 12.55
C GLY A 123 2.57 -12.08 11.37
N LEU A 124 3.32 -10.97 11.45
CA LEU A 124 4.28 -10.60 10.41
C LEU A 124 5.37 -11.66 10.21
N ARG A 125 5.89 -12.24 11.29
CA ARG A 125 6.91 -13.31 11.21
C ARG A 125 6.37 -14.61 10.63
N ALA A 126 5.08 -14.87 10.78
CA ALA A 126 4.43 -16.04 10.21
C ALA A 126 4.12 -15.87 8.71
N ALA A 127 4.07 -14.64 8.22
CA ALA A 127 3.84 -14.35 6.82
C ALA A 127 5.07 -14.66 5.97
N ALA A 128 4.83 -15.09 4.73
CA ALA A 128 5.86 -15.23 3.70
C ALA A 128 6.03 -13.91 2.92
N LEU A 129 4.94 -13.12 2.82
CA LEU A 129 4.91 -11.83 2.14
C LEU A 129 4.13 -10.84 3.00
N ILE A 130 4.60 -9.58 3.05
CA ILE A 130 3.90 -8.45 3.66
C ILE A 130 3.52 -7.45 2.58
N ILE A 131 2.29 -6.93 2.61
CA ILE A 131 1.83 -5.82 1.77
C ILE A 131 1.74 -4.58 2.66
N ASP A 132 2.57 -3.56 2.38
CA ASP A 132 2.59 -2.28 3.07
C ASP A 132 1.66 -1.28 2.39
N GLY A 133 0.46 -1.11 2.93
CA GLY A 133 -0.51 -0.08 2.57
C GLY A 133 -0.75 0.93 3.69
N LEU A 134 0.21 1.13 4.60
CA LEU A 134 0.04 2.02 5.77
C LEU A 134 -0.16 3.47 5.36
N LEU A 135 0.78 4.05 4.61
CA LEU A 135 0.76 5.46 4.20
C LEU A 135 1.25 5.58 2.76
N GLY A 136 0.53 6.37 1.96
CA GLY A 136 0.90 6.73 0.58
C GLY A 136 1.35 8.19 0.46
N THR A 137 1.22 8.75 -0.74
CA THR A 137 1.65 10.12 -1.10
C THR A 137 1.00 11.25 -0.31
N GLY A 138 -0.07 10.98 0.42
CA GLY A 138 -0.75 11.95 1.27
C GLY A 138 -0.03 12.26 2.59
N SER A 139 1.04 11.54 2.93
CA SER A 139 1.80 11.76 4.16
C SER A 139 3.18 12.36 3.87
N SER A 140 3.62 13.28 4.70
CA SER A 140 4.93 13.92 4.63
C SER A 140 5.50 14.15 6.03
N GLY A 141 6.83 14.29 6.12
CA GLY A 141 7.52 14.51 7.39
C GLY A 141 7.65 13.27 8.26
N PRO A 142 8.09 13.43 9.53
CA PRO A 142 8.34 12.31 10.43
C PRO A 142 7.06 11.54 10.78
N LEU A 143 7.15 10.22 10.79
CA LEU A 143 6.05 9.35 11.21
C LEU A 143 5.65 9.61 12.67
N ARG A 144 4.36 9.57 12.95
CA ARG A 144 3.83 9.54 14.33
C ARG A 144 4.28 8.26 15.03
N GLU A 145 4.37 8.28 16.36
CA GLU A 145 4.94 7.20 17.16
C GLU A 145 4.35 5.81 16.86
N ALA A 146 3.02 5.72 16.72
CA ALA A 146 2.37 4.45 16.40
C ALA A 146 2.84 3.88 15.05
N TYR A 147 2.92 4.72 14.01
CA TYR A 147 3.40 4.30 12.69
C TYR A 147 4.88 3.92 12.71
N ARG A 148 5.70 4.63 13.49
CA ARG A 148 7.12 4.27 13.69
C ARG A 148 7.24 2.86 14.26
N THR A 149 6.41 2.53 15.26
CA THR A 149 6.38 1.19 15.84
C THR A 149 6.02 0.14 14.80
N TRP A 150 4.95 0.34 14.02
CA TRP A 150 4.52 -0.63 13.01
C TRP A 150 5.53 -0.79 11.87
N VAL A 151 6.13 0.29 11.39
CA VAL A 151 7.20 0.23 10.37
C VAL A 151 8.42 -0.53 10.90
N ASN A 152 8.82 -0.31 12.14
CA ASN A 152 9.91 -1.06 12.75
C ASN A 152 9.58 -2.56 12.85
N GLU A 153 8.34 -2.93 13.23
CA GLU A 153 7.94 -4.34 13.29
C GLU A 153 7.93 -5.00 11.90
N ILE A 154 7.49 -4.28 10.86
CA ILE A 154 7.55 -4.75 9.46
C ILE A 154 9.01 -5.06 9.09
N ASN A 155 9.93 -4.13 9.31
CA ASN A 155 11.34 -4.31 8.97
C ASN A 155 12.01 -5.44 9.80
N ILE A 156 11.70 -5.52 11.11
CA ILE A 156 12.24 -6.56 12.01
C ILE A 156 11.71 -7.96 11.65
N ALA A 157 10.54 -8.06 11.03
CA ALA A 157 10.00 -9.34 10.58
C ALA A 157 10.91 -10.01 9.55
N ALA A 158 11.73 -9.25 8.82
CA ALA A 158 12.68 -9.71 7.80
C ALA A 158 12.00 -10.61 6.75
N ARG A 159 10.86 -10.15 6.26
CA ARG A 159 10.07 -10.78 5.19
C ARG A 159 10.11 -9.92 3.95
N GLU A 160 9.82 -10.53 2.80
CA GLU A 160 9.61 -9.77 1.56
C GLU A 160 8.43 -8.81 1.74
N VAL A 161 8.60 -7.56 1.29
CA VAL A 161 7.56 -6.52 1.41
C VAL A 161 7.27 -5.96 0.03
N ILE A 162 5.99 -5.94 -0.34
CA ILE A 162 5.49 -5.15 -1.46
C ILE A 162 4.85 -3.89 -0.90
N ALA A 163 5.40 -2.72 -1.27
CA ALA A 163 4.81 -1.44 -0.90
C ALA A 163 3.75 -1.01 -1.93
N VAL A 164 2.63 -0.54 -1.41
CA VAL A 164 1.53 0.04 -2.19
C VAL A 164 1.82 1.52 -2.38
N ASP A 165 1.89 1.96 -3.62
CA ASP A 165 2.16 3.33 -4.08
C ASP A 165 3.57 3.84 -3.74
N ILE A 166 3.91 3.93 -2.46
CA ILE A 166 5.26 4.26 -1.94
C ILE A 166 5.54 3.49 -0.66
N PRO A 167 6.79 3.13 -0.34
CA PRO A 167 7.13 2.60 0.97
C PRO A 167 6.79 3.59 2.07
N THR A 168 6.09 3.12 3.11
CA THR A 168 5.73 3.98 4.25
C THR A 168 6.95 4.55 4.92
N GLY A 169 7.00 5.88 5.07
CA GLY A 169 8.06 6.60 5.79
C GLY A 169 9.04 7.35 4.91
N ILE A 170 9.02 7.19 3.57
CA ILE A 170 9.75 8.04 2.65
C ILE A 170 8.92 9.30 2.32
N ASP A 171 9.62 10.39 2.00
CA ASP A 171 8.98 11.61 1.52
C ASP A 171 8.87 11.57 -0.01
N PRO A 172 7.63 11.56 -0.56
CA PRO A 172 7.41 11.38 -1.99
C PRO A 172 7.84 12.55 -2.87
N SER A 173 8.06 13.72 -2.28
CA SER A 173 8.49 14.92 -3.01
C SER A 173 10.01 15.07 -3.04
N THR A 174 10.65 14.81 -1.90
CA THR A 174 12.07 15.16 -1.68
C THR A 174 12.99 13.95 -1.65
N GLY A 175 12.45 12.75 -1.46
CA GLY A 175 13.23 11.54 -1.24
C GLY A 175 13.92 11.46 0.12
N MET A 176 13.59 12.37 1.03
CA MET A 176 14.10 12.30 2.41
C MET A 176 13.43 11.16 3.18
N VAL A 177 14.17 10.62 4.14
CA VAL A 177 13.71 9.58 5.07
C VAL A 177 13.90 10.09 6.49
N PRO A 178 12.92 10.84 7.03
CA PRO A 178 13.07 11.56 8.29
C PRO A 178 12.99 10.66 9.54
N GLY A 179 12.83 9.38 9.38
CA GLY A 179 12.72 8.38 10.45
C GLY A 179 12.77 6.97 9.89
N PRO A 180 12.21 5.96 10.57
CA PRO A 180 12.10 4.62 10.02
C PRO A 180 11.18 4.64 8.78
N ALA A 181 11.58 3.88 7.76
CA ALA A 181 10.79 3.64 6.56
C ALA A 181 10.75 2.16 6.25
N VAL A 182 9.71 1.70 5.61
CA VAL A 182 9.58 0.32 5.14
C VAL A 182 10.62 0.07 4.06
N SER A 183 11.40 -1.01 4.20
CA SER A 183 12.33 -1.47 3.17
C SER A 183 11.59 -2.50 2.30
N ALA A 184 11.15 -2.06 1.13
CA ALA A 184 10.39 -2.91 0.21
C ALA A 184 11.32 -3.71 -0.71
N ALA A 185 10.93 -4.96 -1.01
CA ALA A 185 11.52 -5.76 -2.09
C ALA A 185 11.02 -5.26 -3.44
N ALA A 186 9.74 -4.83 -3.49
CA ALA A 186 9.15 -4.19 -4.66
C ALA A 186 8.13 -3.13 -4.24
N THR A 187 7.92 -2.14 -5.11
CA THR A 187 6.89 -1.12 -4.94
C THR A 187 6.00 -1.07 -6.19
N VAL A 188 4.70 -1.18 -5.99
CA VAL A 188 3.71 -0.93 -7.05
C VAL A 188 3.24 0.51 -6.91
N THR A 189 3.76 1.41 -7.74
CA THR A 189 3.36 2.81 -7.73
C THR A 189 2.23 3.08 -8.73
N MET A 190 1.30 3.95 -8.37
CA MET A 190 0.09 4.19 -9.15
C MET A 190 0.32 5.26 -10.22
N ALA A 191 -0.07 4.99 -11.46
CA ALA A 191 -0.05 5.84 -12.65
C ALA A 191 1.35 6.31 -13.09
N ALA A 192 2.15 6.87 -12.18
CA ALA A 192 3.52 7.34 -12.44
C ALA A 192 4.40 7.23 -11.19
N PRO A 193 5.73 7.08 -11.35
CA PRO A 193 6.67 7.18 -10.23
C PRO A 193 6.60 8.56 -9.58
N LYS A 194 6.73 8.62 -8.26
CA LYS A 194 6.87 9.90 -7.56
C LYS A 194 8.33 10.31 -7.53
N VAL A 195 8.60 11.61 -7.72
CA VAL A 195 9.98 12.14 -7.83
C VAL A 195 10.86 11.69 -6.68
N GLY A 196 10.34 11.73 -5.44
CA GLY A 196 11.09 11.36 -4.25
C GLY A 196 11.53 9.89 -4.22
N MET A 197 10.80 8.98 -4.89
CA MET A 197 11.18 7.56 -4.94
C MET A 197 12.46 7.31 -5.73
N LEU A 198 12.82 8.22 -6.63
CA LEU A 198 13.99 8.12 -7.50
C LEU A 198 15.22 8.83 -6.90
N LEU A 199 15.05 9.50 -5.77
CA LEU A 199 16.10 10.26 -5.09
C LEU A 199 16.62 9.50 -3.86
N TYR A 200 17.93 9.58 -3.61
CA TYR A 200 18.49 9.07 -2.35
C TYR A 200 18.21 10.04 -1.20
N PRO A 201 17.96 9.50 0.03
CA PRO A 201 18.05 8.09 0.42
C PRO A 201 16.82 7.22 0.10
N ALA A 202 15.64 7.78 -0.27
CA ALA A 202 14.42 7.01 -0.47
C ALA A 202 14.54 5.89 -1.52
N ALA A 203 15.31 6.11 -2.59
CA ALA A 203 15.51 5.11 -3.64
C ALA A 203 16.05 3.76 -3.13
N SER A 204 16.74 3.74 -1.98
CA SER A 204 17.22 2.49 -1.37
C SER A 204 16.15 1.68 -0.62
N TYR A 205 14.94 2.25 -0.44
CA TYR A 205 13.81 1.61 0.22
C TYR A 205 12.74 1.09 -0.74
N VAL A 206 12.82 1.50 -2.01
CA VAL A 206 11.77 1.25 -3.02
C VAL A 206 11.79 -0.18 -3.56
N GLY A 207 12.97 -0.81 -3.59
CA GLY A 207 13.14 -2.11 -4.23
C GLY A 207 12.90 -2.05 -5.74
N GLU A 208 12.33 -3.11 -6.30
CA GLU A 208 11.94 -3.16 -7.71
C GLU A 208 10.69 -2.28 -7.94
N LEU A 209 10.77 -1.31 -8.83
CA LEU A 209 9.70 -0.34 -9.07
C LEU A 209 8.80 -0.78 -10.22
N TRP A 210 7.53 -1.04 -9.90
CA TRP A 210 6.46 -1.37 -10.86
C TRP A 210 5.47 -0.22 -10.96
N VAL A 211 5.09 0.16 -12.18
CA VAL A 211 4.10 1.22 -12.43
C VAL A 211 2.78 0.60 -12.85
N ALA A 212 1.77 0.74 -12.01
CA ALA A 212 0.42 0.28 -12.28
C ALA A 212 -0.37 1.30 -13.10
N HIS A 213 -0.93 0.86 -14.22
CA HIS A 213 -1.90 1.64 -14.99
C HIS A 213 -3.29 1.51 -14.35
N ILE A 214 -3.71 2.55 -13.62
CA ILE A 214 -4.97 2.53 -12.86
C ILE A 214 -6.17 3.11 -13.63
N GLY A 215 -6.00 3.41 -14.90
CA GLY A 215 -7.08 3.92 -15.75
C GLY A 215 -7.07 5.42 -16.00
N ILE A 216 -6.08 6.16 -15.46
CA ILE A 216 -5.89 7.58 -15.78
C ILE A 216 -5.40 7.70 -17.23
N PRO A 217 -6.08 8.49 -18.09
CA PRO A 217 -5.66 8.70 -19.48
C PRO A 217 -4.24 9.25 -19.57
N PRO A 218 -3.39 8.73 -20.48
CA PRO A 218 -2.02 9.22 -20.65
C PRO A 218 -1.92 10.72 -20.95
N ALA A 219 -2.92 11.31 -21.61
CA ALA A 219 -2.97 12.74 -21.89
C ALA A 219 -3.02 13.57 -20.59
N ILE A 220 -3.76 13.11 -19.58
CA ILE A 220 -3.82 13.79 -18.26
C ILE A 220 -2.44 13.75 -17.58
N LEU A 221 -1.76 12.61 -17.61
CA LEU A 221 -0.43 12.45 -17.01
C LEU A 221 0.67 13.24 -17.74
N ALA A 222 0.45 13.60 -18.99
CA ALA A 222 1.38 14.40 -19.77
C ALA A 222 1.20 15.92 -19.58
N ASP A 223 0.02 16.33 -19.10
CA ASP A 223 -0.40 17.74 -18.98
C ASP A 223 -0.31 18.28 -17.54
N VAL A 224 0.17 17.49 -16.57
CA VAL A 224 0.35 17.88 -15.16
C VAL A 224 1.79 18.17 -14.83
#